data_663488ce9c9a0e4f96a4fedeab54f326
#
_entry.id   663488ce9c9a0e4f96a4fedeab54f326
#
_cell.length_a   1.000
_cell.length_b   1.000
_cell.length_c   1.000
_cell.angle_alpha   90.00
_cell.angle_beta   90.00
_cell.angle_gamma   90.00
#
_symmetry.space_group_name_H-M   'P 1'
#
loop_
_entity.id
_entity.type
_entity.pdbx_description
1 polymer ?
#
loop_
_entity_poly.entity_id
_entity_poly.type
_entity_poly.pdbx_seq_one_letter_code
_entity_poly.pdbx_strand_id
1 'polypeptide(L)'
;IIIVIMKLKYTTDICGQEILTDENNRHQVMMEWEKPYMEKSIELFQPFGRVLEIGFGMAYSATSICDCSSVTEYNVIECSPVVWKKFEIWRVEQLEKRPELIINLIKGRWEDVIDDEGIFDSIYFDDYSGETGPKQRSDDFVMRILKNHTKIGSKFSFYSTASVDAYSNIKCLSCVIHKYNIDIPKYCNYARGTEMYVPVYIKISDDIDDLEKNIVGYDVEKTKEAYKNQLEKYNNYVSNNKGPKGQLIVVDNFYNNAMETRNYILTQEFKVRGNYPGQRTRSYATIELKNIIEKYIEPVAGKITDWPMHKEGEDVYNGAFQYTTSRERSWIHNDGFNNWAAVCYLTPNAPVTSGTGFYKFYDGTRNCLESEGRGNKEIIDKASQDMTKWQLVDQVGNVFNRLVIFNSFNYHMSQD
;
A
#
# COMPACT_ATOMS: atom_id res chain seq x y z
N ILE A 1 -23.31 7.48 -9.91
CA ILE A 1 -21.94 7.08 -9.54
C ILE A 1 -21.77 5.66 -10.07
N ILE A 2 -20.96 5.46 -11.10
CA ILE A 2 -20.59 4.10 -11.54
C ILE A 2 -19.50 3.67 -10.55
N ILE A 3 -19.89 2.89 -9.56
CA ILE A 3 -18.94 2.21 -8.67
C ILE A 3 -18.33 1.08 -9.50
N VAL A 4 -17.07 1.23 -9.88
CA VAL A 4 -16.34 0.14 -10.55
C VAL A 4 -16.02 -0.89 -9.47
N ILE A 5 -16.79 -1.96 -9.42
CA ILE A 5 -16.44 -3.12 -8.60
C ILE A 5 -15.15 -3.68 -9.19
N MET A 6 -14.12 -3.75 -8.37
CA MET A 6 -12.82 -4.32 -8.76
C MET A 6 -13.05 -5.76 -9.22
N LYS A 7 -12.66 -6.06 -10.45
CA LYS A 7 -12.75 -7.43 -10.96
C LYS A 7 -11.60 -8.24 -10.40
N LEU A 8 -11.94 -9.28 -9.67
CA LEU A 8 -10.98 -10.17 -9.02
C LEU A 8 -10.79 -11.47 -9.80
N LYS A 9 -9.67 -12.14 -9.57
CA LYS A 9 -9.37 -13.49 -10.03
C LYS A 9 -8.54 -14.26 -9.01
N TYR A 10 -8.72 -15.57 -8.96
CA TYR A 10 -7.81 -16.49 -8.30
C TYR A 10 -6.70 -16.88 -9.27
N THR A 11 -5.48 -16.90 -8.80
CA THR A 11 -4.29 -17.30 -9.57
C THR A 11 -3.23 -17.80 -8.61
N THR A 12 -2.04 -18.09 -9.09
CA THR A 12 -0.89 -18.40 -8.24
C THR A 12 0.06 -17.22 -8.19
N ASP A 13 0.66 -17.04 -7.03
CA ASP A 13 1.74 -16.09 -6.84
C ASP A 13 3.07 -16.65 -7.42
N ILE A 14 4.14 -15.91 -7.18
CA ILE A 14 5.49 -16.22 -7.65
C ILE A 14 6.11 -17.46 -7.04
N CYS A 15 5.59 -17.90 -5.89
CA CYS A 15 6.01 -19.10 -5.19
C CYS A 15 5.11 -20.30 -5.55
N GLY A 16 4.13 -20.11 -6.43
CA GLY A 16 3.14 -21.11 -6.80
C GLY A 16 2.01 -21.28 -5.79
N GLN A 17 1.89 -20.36 -4.81
CA GLN A 17 0.83 -20.36 -3.80
C GLN A 17 -0.42 -19.62 -4.33
N GLU A 18 -1.60 -20.03 -3.84
CA GLU A 18 -2.86 -19.41 -4.27
C GLU A 18 -2.95 -17.94 -3.81
N ILE A 19 -3.43 -17.08 -4.70
CA ILE A 19 -3.65 -15.66 -4.43
C ILE A 19 -4.97 -15.19 -5.05
N LEU A 20 -5.71 -14.37 -4.30
CA LEU A 20 -6.80 -13.56 -4.82
C LEU A 20 -6.25 -12.16 -5.14
N THR A 21 -6.43 -11.72 -6.38
CA THR A 21 -5.89 -10.45 -6.87
C THR A 21 -6.87 -9.78 -7.86
N ASP A 22 -6.66 -8.51 -8.17
CA ASP A 22 -7.40 -7.87 -9.26
C ASP A 22 -7.02 -8.46 -10.63
N GLU A 23 -7.83 -8.22 -11.65
CA GLU A 23 -7.59 -8.76 -13.01
C GLU A 23 -6.19 -8.45 -13.54
N ASN A 24 -5.63 -7.31 -13.14
CA ASN A 24 -4.33 -6.80 -13.61
C ASN A 24 -3.15 -7.16 -12.69
N ASN A 25 -3.36 -7.93 -11.63
CA ASN A 25 -2.38 -8.27 -10.60
C ASN A 25 -1.75 -7.06 -9.89
N ARG A 26 -2.45 -5.93 -9.83
CA ARG A 26 -1.99 -4.71 -9.15
C ARG A 26 -2.19 -4.76 -7.65
N HIS A 27 -3.31 -5.38 -7.25
CA HIS A 27 -3.75 -5.41 -5.88
C HIS A 27 -3.88 -6.85 -5.39
N GLN A 28 -2.99 -7.23 -4.50
CA GLN A 28 -3.09 -8.48 -3.77
C GLN A 28 -4.19 -8.30 -2.72
N VAL A 29 -5.25 -9.09 -2.80
CA VAL A 29 -6.40 -8.99 -1.90
C VAL A 29 -6.25 -9.96 -0.75
N MET A 30 -5.86 -11.21 -1.02
CA MET A 30 -5.59 -12.24 -0.03
C MET A 30 -4.60 -13.27 -0.60
N MET A 31 -3.70 -13.77 0.24
CA MET A 31 -2.63 -14.70 -0.15
C MET A 31 -2.59 -15.92 0.76
N GLU A 32 -2.13 -17.05 0.23
CA GLU A 32 -2.05 -18.33 0.97
C GLU A 32 -1.20 -18.26 2.25
N TRP A 33 -0.17 -17.40 2.28
CA TRP A 33 0.67 -17.21 3.49
C TRP A 33 -0.12 -16.73 4.71
N GLU A 34 -1.29 -16.09 4.50
CA GLU A 34 -2.14 -15.60 5.57
C GLU A 34 -2.92 -16.70 6.28
N LYS A 35 -3.06 -17.85 5.66
CA LYS A 35 -3.86 -18.96 6.19
C LYS A 35 -3.57 -19.26 7.67
N PRO A 36 -2.30 -19.44 8.11
CA PRO A 36 -2.01 -19.71 9.53
C PRO A 36 -2.44 -18.58 10.46
N TYR A 37 -2.35 -17.32 10.01
CA TYR A 37 -2.82 -16.16 10.77
C TYR A 37 -4.35 -16.14 10.85
N MET A 38 -5.04 -16.36 9.73
CA MET A 38 -6.50 -16.36 9.70
C MET A 38 -7.08 -17.46 10.60
N GLU A 39 -6.54 -18.67 10.53
CA GLU A 39 -6.91 -19.78 11.42
C GLU A 39 -6.66 -19.42 12.88
N LYS A 40 -5.48 -18.87 13.21
CA LYS A 40 -5.14 -18.45 14.57
C LYS A 40 -5.99 -17.29 15.08
N SER A 41 -6.34 -16.35 14.20
CA SER A 41 -7.19 -15.23 14.58
C SER A 41 -8.58 -15.70 15.02
N ILE A 42 -9.16 -16.68 14.35
CA ILE A 42 -10.46 -17.26 14.71
C ILE A 42 -10.36 -18.11 15.99
N GLU A 43 -9.27 -18.87 16.16
CA GLU A 43 -8.99 -19.58 17.41
C GLU A 43 -8.98 -18.64 18.64
N LEU A 44 -8.31 -17.48 18.50
CA LEU A 44 -8.21 -16.47 19.56
C LEU A 44 -9.50 -15.66 19.73
N PHE A 45 -10.19 -15.36 18.66
CA PHE A 45 -11.47 -14.66 18.66
C PHE A 45 -12.60 -15.47 19.30
N GLN A 46 -12.60 -16.80 19.10
CA GLN A 46 -13.60 -17.72 19.64
C GLN A 46 -15.04 -17.26 19.31
N PRO A 47 -15.44 -17.25 18.04
CA PRO A 47 -16.79 -16.84 17.65
C PRO A 47 -17.85 -17.80 18.18
N PHE A 48 -19.06 -17.29 18.35
CA PHE A 48 -20.22 -18.07 18.81
C PHE A 48 -21.53 -17.52 18.26
N GLY A 49 -22.56 -18.36 18.30
CA GLY A 49 -23.93 -18.00 17.94
C GLY A 49 -24.09 -17.64 16.48
N ARG A 50 -24.78 -16.53 16.22
CA ARG A 50 -24.96 -15.94 14.91
C ARG A 50 -23.74 -15.08 14.55
N VAL A 51 -23.00 -15.47 13.51
CA VAL A 51 -21.76 -14.83 13.10
C VAL A 51 -21.93 -14.06 11.81
N LEU A 52 -21.34 -12.86 11.73
CA LEU A 52 -21.16 -12.08 10.50
C LEU A 52 -19.67 -12.00 10.18
N GLU A 53 -19.33 -12.26 8.93
CA GLU A 53 -18.02 -11.98 8.36
C GLU A 53 -18.14 -10.98 7.23
N ILE A 54 -17.20 -10.03 7.15
CA ILE A 54 -17.07 -9.10 6.02
C ILE A 54 -15.87 -9.51 5.20
N GLY A 55 -16.12 -9.86 3.93
CA GLY A 55 -15.10 -10.42 3.03
C GLY A 55 -14.93 -11.93 3.23
N PHE A 56 -15.06 -12.69 2.14
CA PHE A 56 -14.88 -14.14 2.16
C PHE A 56 -13.50 -14.59 1.69
N GLY A 57 -12.95 -13.85 0.72
CA GLY A 57 -11.61 -14.07 0.19
C GLY A 57 -11.35 -15.52 -0.22
N MET A 58 -10.40 -16.16 0.47
CA MET A 58 -9.96 -17.54 0.21
C MET A 58 -10.61 -18.55 1.18
N ALA A 59 -11.59 -18.15 1.97
CA ALA A 59 -12.34 -18.97 2.92
C ALA A 59 -11.54 -19.47 4.14
N TYR A 60 -10.40 -18.88 4.47
CA TYR A 60 -9.59 -19.37 5.59
C TYR A 60 -10.26 -19.11 6.94
N SER A 61 -10.65 -17.87 7.22
CA SER A 61 -11.44 -17.49 8.39
C SER A 61 -12.82 -18.14 8.39
N ALA A 62 -13.53 -18.11 7.24
CA ALA A 62 -14.84 -18.73 7.07
C ALA A 62 -14.85 -20.21 7.47
N THR A 63 -13.84 -20.97 7.02
CA THR A 63 -13.71 -22.39 7.37
C THR A 63 -13.50 -22.56 8.88
N SER A 64 -12.58 -21.79 9.45
CA SER A 64 -12.30 -21.85 10.91
C SER A 64 -13.49 -21.43 11.75
N ILE A 65 -14.27 -20.44 11.32
CA ILE A 65 -15.52 -20.03 11.97
C ILE A 65 -16.54 -21.17 11.94
N CYS A 66 -16.74 -21.79 10.75
CA CYS A 66 -17.69 -22.88 10.61
C CYS A 66 -17.28 -24.15 11.34
N ASP A 67 -15.98 -24.36 11.59
CA ASP A 67 -15.49 -25.48 12.42
C ASP A 67 -15.71 -25.28 13.93
N CYS A 68 -16.02 -24.05 14.38
CA CYS A 68 -16.36 -23.78 15.79
C CYS A 68 -17.73 -24.35 16.14
N SER A 69 -17.82 -25.31 17.08
CA SER A 69 -19.07 -25.91 17.52
C SER A 69 -20.05 -24.93 18.18
N SER A 70 -19.54 -23.80 18.69
CA SER A 70 -20.31 -22.69 19.27
C SER A 70 -21.05 -21.84 18.24
N VAL A 71 -20.72 -21.94 16.93
CA VAL A 71 -21.35 -21.21 15.85
C VAL A 71 -22.58 -21.97 15.36
N THR A 72 -23.72 -21.30 15.29
CA THR A 72 -24.99 -21.89 14.86
C THR A 72 -25.45 -21.34 13.51
N GLU A 73 -25.00 -20.13 13.15
CA GLU A 73 -25.32 -19.47 11.90
C GLU A 73 -24.13 -18.64 11.44
N TYR A 74 -23.72 -18.84 10.20
CA TYR A 74 -22.64 -18.07 9.55
C TYR A 74 -23.21 -17.28 8.38
N ASN A 75 -22.98 -15.97 8.41
CA ASN A 75 -23.38 -15.03 7.39
C ASN A 75 -22.14 -14.31 6.89
N VAL A 76 -21.97 -14.19 5.59
CA VAL A 76 -20.88 -13.43 5.01
C VAL A 76 -21.38 -12.41 4.00
N ILE A 77 -20.90 -11.18 4.13
CA ILE A 77 -21.10 -10.13 3.12
C ILE A 77 -19.89 -10.14 2.20
N GLU A 78 -20.16 -10.31 0.91
CA GLU A 78 -19.14 -10.35 -0.13
C GLU A 78 -19.62 -9.61 -1.39
N CYS A 79 -18.76 -8.75 -1.96
CA CYS A 79 -19.15 -7.93 -3.11
C CYS A 79 -18.71 -8.52 -4.46
N SER A 80 -17.73 -9.43 -4.48
CA SER A 80 -17.13 -9.94 -5.72
C SER A 80 -17.85 -11.15 -6.30
N PRO A 81 -18.36 -11.09 -7.54
CA PRO A 81 -19.00 -12.24 -8.19
C PRO A 81 -18.08 -13.44 -8.39
N VAL A 82 -16.76 -13.23 -8.46
CA VAL A 82 -15.76 -14.32 -8.57
C VAL A 82 -15.68 -15.07 -7.25
N VAL A 83 -15.72 -14.36 -6.14
CA VAL A 83 -15.70 -14.93 -4.80
C VAL A 83 -17.00 -15.67 -4.48
N TRP A 84 -18.17 -15.18 -4.95
CA TRP A 84 -19.44 -15.88 -4.79
C TRP A 84 -19.41 -17.30 -5.36
N LYS A 85 -18.73 -17.52 -6.49
CA LYS A 85 -18.61 -18.86 -7.09
C LYS A 85 -17.79 -19.81 -6.20
N LYS A 86 -16.70 -19.31 -5.62
CA LYS A 86 -15.89 -20.08 -4.66
C LYS A 86 -16.69 -20.40 -3.40
N PHE A 87 -17.45 -19.41 -2.89
CA PHE A 87 -18.33 -19.58 -1.73
C PHE A 87 -19.35 -20.71 -1.95
N GLU A 88 -20.03 -20.77 -3.09
CA GLU A 88 -21.07 -21.79 -3.34
C GLU A 88 -20.49 -23.22 -3.35
N ILE A 89 -19.29 -23.40 -3.87
CA ILE A 89 -18.57 -24.69 -3.83
C ILE A 89 -18.20 -25.03 -2.37
N TRP A 90 -17.53 -24.09 -1.69
CA TRP A 90 -17.13 -24.25 -0.30
C TRP A 90 -18.32 -24.50 0.63
N ARG A 91 -19.45 -23.82 0.42
CA ARG A 91 -20.67 -24.01 1.24
C ARG A 91 -21.17 -25.45 1.21
N VAL A 92 -21.16 -26.09 0.05
CA VAL A 92 -21.57 -27.50 -0.08
C VAL A 92 -20.67 -28.38 0.77
N GLU A 93 -19.35 -28.19 0.70
CA GLU A 93 -18.38 -28.96 1.50
C GLU A 93 -18.57 -28.74 3.02
N GLN A 94 -18.92 -27.51 3.45
CA GLN A 94 -19.19 -27.25 4.87
C GLN A 94 -20.48 -27.90 5.36
N LEU A 95 -21.53 -27.86 4.54
CA LEU A 95 -22.81 -28.49 4.88
C LEU A 95 -22.76 -30.02 4.87
N GLU A 96 -21.82 -30.64 4.13
CA GLU A 96 -21.54 -32.08 4.26
C GLU A 96 -20.92 -32.43 5.62
N LYS A 97 -20.09 -31.55 6.19
CA LYS A 97 -19.46 -31.71 7.52
C LYS A 97 -20.41 -31.36 8.65
N ARG A 98 -21.18 -30.29 8.49
CA ARG A 98 -22.09 -29.74 9.50
C ARG A 98 -23.46 -29.42 8.89
N PRO A 99 -24.33 -30.44 8.69
CA PRO A 99 -25.62 -30.25 8.04
C PRO A 99 -26.59 -29.33 8.79
N GLU A 100 -26.38 -29.18 10.11
CA GLU A 100 -27.20 -28.32 10.97
C GLU A 100 -26.83 -26.84 10.90
N LEU A 101 -25.66 -26.48 10.35
CA LEU A 101 -25.18 -25.11 10.28
C LEU A 101 -25.92 -24.32 9.21
N ILE A 102 -26.41 -23.15 9.59
CA ILE A 102 -26.99 -22.21 8.63
C ILE A 102 -25.86 -21.39 8.01
N ILE A 103 -25.74 -21.40 6.68
CA ILE A 103 -24.68 -20.69 5.95
C ILE A 103 -25.31 -19.80 4.88
N ASN A 104 -25.12 -18.49 5.00
CA ASN A 104 -25.72 -17.46 4.15
C ASN A 104 -24.66 -16.60 3.46
N LEU A 105 -24.88 -16.29 2.18
CA LEU A 105 -24.13 -15.29 1.42
C LEU A 105 -25.01 -14.07 1.17
N ILE A 106 -24.57 -12.93 1.67
CA ILE A 106 -25.18 -11.62 1.43
C ILE A 106 -24.36 -10.93 0.35
N LYS A 107 -24.95 -10.78 -0.84
CA LYS A 107 -24.26 -10.26 -2.02
C LYS A 107 -24.34 -8.74 -2.06
N GLY A 108 -23.21 -8.07 -1.93
CA GLY A 108 -23.11 -6.61 -1.97
C GLY A 108 -21.91 -6.10 -1.21
N ARG A 109 -21.73 -4.80 -1.23
CA ARG A 109 -20.78 -4.13 -0.35
C ARG A 109 -21.42 -4.01 1.03
N TRP A 110 -20.63 -4.20 2.07
CA TRP A 110 -21.16 -4.14 3.45
C TRP A 110 -21.82 -2.78 3.75
N GLU A 111 -21.30 -1.68 3.18
CA GLU A 111 -21.85 -0.34 3.36
C GLU A 111 -23.28 -0.20 2.84
N ASP A 112 -23.65 -1.02 1.85
CA ASP A 112 -24.93 -0.94 1.16
C ASP A 112 -25.97 -1.91 1.74
N VAL A 113 -25.52 -3.02 2.38
CA VAL A 113 -26.43 -4.12 2.74
C VAL A 113 -26.48 -4.43 4.24
N ILE A 114 -25.51 -3.96 5.06
CA ILE A 114 -25.46 -4.33 6.46
C ILE A 114 -26.66 -3.83 7.28
N ASP A 115 -27.24 -2.69 6.90
CA ASP A 115 -28.33 -2.06 7.65
C ASP A 115 -29.66 -2.88 7.55
N ASP A 116 -29.75 -3.80 6.59
CA ASP A 116 -30.86 -4.74 6.45
C ASP A 116 -30.70 -5.99 7.35
N GLU A 117 -29.55 -6.15 7.99
CA GLU A 117 -29.21 -7.30 8.81
C GLU A 117 -29.56 -7.08 10.30
N GLY A 118 -29.78 -8.17 11.01
CA GLY A 118 -30.11 -8.12 12.44
C GLY A 118 -28.89 -8.05 13.36
N ILE A 119 -29.10 -8.51 14.60
CA ILE A 119 -28.07 -8.56 15.64
C ILE A 119 -27.20 -9.82 15.45
N PHE A 120 -25.90 -9.67 15.66
CA PHE A 120 -24.92 -10.74 15.66
C PHE A 120 -24.29 -10.95 17.01
N ASP A 121 -23.94 -12.19 17.32
CA ASP A 121 -23.21 -12.55 18.52
C ASP A 121 -21.70 -12.38 18.33
N SER A 122 -21.23 -12.59 17.10
CA SER A 122 -19.81 -12.45 16.75
C SER A 122 -19.67 -11.85 15.36
N ILE A 123 -18.70 -10.94 15.18
CA ILE A 123 -18.47 -10.26 13.91
C ILE A 123 -16.96 -10.29 13.60
N TYR A 124 -16.58 -10.73 12.41
CA TYR A 124 -15.21 -10.70 11.91
C TYR A 124 -15.11 -9.80 10.69
N PHE A 125 -14.23 -8.80 10.73
CA PHE A 125 -14.10 -7.81 9.67
C PHE A 125 -12.74 -7.99 8.97
N ASP A 126 -12.80 -8.48 7.74
CA ASP A 126 -11.66 -8.65 6.85
C ASP A 126 -11.97 -8.04 5.47
N ASP A 127 -12.19 -6.74 5.47
CA ASP A 127 -12.55 -6.01 4.27
C ASP A 127 -11.32 -5.47 3.55
N TYR A 128 -11.21 -5.79 2.26
CA TYR A 128 -10.19 -5.19 1.41
C TYR A 128 -10.62 -3.77 1.02
N SER A 129 -9.96 -2.78 1.61
CA SER A 129 -10.35 -1.36 1.47
C SER A 129 -10.11 -0.76 0.08
N GLY A 130 -9.37 -1.46 -0.81
CA GLY A 130 -9.02 -0.91 -2.11
C GLY A 130 -8.26 0.43 -1.99
N GLU A 131 -8.84 1.46 -2.63
CA GLU A 131 -8.26 2.80 -2.64
C GLU A 131 -8.67 3.69 -1.44
N THR A 132 -9.67 3.26 -0.64
CA THR A 132 -10.07 3.96 0.59
C THR A 132 -9.20 3.49 1.76
N GLY A 133 -8.70 4.42 2.57
CA GLY A 133 -7.82 4.07 3.68
C GLY A 133 -8.46 3.08 4.68
N PRO A 134 -7.76 2.02 5.08
CA PRO A 134 -8.34 0.93 5.88
C PRO A 134 -8.92 1.41 7.22
N LYS A 135 -8.31 2.38 7.88
CA LYS A 135 -8.79 2.89 9.18
C LYS A 135 -10.17 3.52 9.10
N GLN A 136 -10.45 4.27 8.07
CA GLN A 136 -11.70 5.00 7.91
C GLN A 136 -12.89 4.06 7.69
N ARG A 137 -12.71 2.98 6.93
CA ARG A 137 -13.74 1.98 6.70
C ARG A 137 -14.03 1.19 7.98
N SER A 138 -13.01 0.84 8.76
CA SER A 138 -13.19 0.18 10.04
C SER A 138 -13.90 1.07 11.07
N ASP A 139 -13.63 2.37 11.08
CA ASP A 139 -14.30 3.32 11.98
C ASP A 139 -15.81 3.42 11.67
N ASP A 140 -16.19 3.54 10.40
CA ASP A 140 -17.61 3.53 9.98
C ASP A 140 -18.29 2.19 10.31
N PHE A 141 -17.59 1.09 10.06
CA PHE A 141 -18.09 -0.24 10.37
C PHE A 141 -18.34 -0.40 11.88
N VAL A 142 -17.38 -0.05 12.73
CA VAL A 142 -17.53 -0.13 14.20
C VAL A 142 -18.67 0.72 14.70
N MET A 143 -18.83 1.94 14.16
CA MET A 143 -19.98 2.79 14.47
C MET A 143 -21.31 2.10 14.19
N ARG A 144 -21.46 1.51 13.00
CA ARG A 144 -22.72 0.86 12.57
C ARG A 144 -23.02 -0.38 13.40
N ILE A 145 -22.01 -1.26 13.60
CA ILE A 145 -22.25 -2.51 14.36
C ILE A 145 -22.58 -2.24 15.82
N LEU A 146 -21.93 -1.26 16.45
CA LEU A 146 -22.21 -0.93 17.84
C LEU A 146 -23.60 -0.33 18.03
N LYS A 147 -24.10 0.44 17.07
CA LYS A 147 -25.43 1.04 17.10
C LYS A 147 -26.52 0.04 16.79
N ASN A 148 -26.35 -0.81 15.76
CA ASN A 148 -27.46 -1.50 15.13
C ASN A 148 -27.34 -3.04 15.12
N HIS A 149 -26.10 -3.58 15.24
CA HIS A 149 -25.88 -5.01 14.93
C HIS A 149 -25.23 -5.80 16.06
N THR A 150 -25.06 -5.20 17.24
CA THR A 150 -24.50 -5.87 18.42
C THR A 150 -25.34 -5.62 19.66
N LYS A 151 -25.29 -6.59 20.61
CA LYS A 151 -25.85 -6.52 21.96
C LYS A 151 -24.72 -6.64 22.98
N ILE A 152 -25.02 -6.39 24.26
CA ILE A 152 -24.06 -6.67 25.34
C ILE A 152 -23.63 -8.13 25.28
N GLY A 153 -22.32 -8.37 25.32
CA GLY A 153 -21.69 -9.68 25.16
C GLY A 153 -21.31 -10.03 23.73
N SER A 154 -21.77 -9.29 22.71
CA SER A 154 -21.30 -9.48 21.33
C SER A 154 -19.80 -9.21 21.22
N LYS A 155 -19.13 -10.03 20.40
CA LYS A 155 -17.69 -9.90 20.14
C LYS A 155 -17.46 -9.45 18.69
N PHE A 156 -16.36 -8.70 18.47
CA PHE A 156 -15.87 -8.47 17.11
C PHE A 156 -14.35 -8.42 17.04
N SER A 157 -13.82 -8.73 15.87
CA SER A 157 -12.40 -8.74 15.58
C SER A 157 -12.13 -8.31 14.16
N PHE A 158 -10.86 -8.00 13.86
CA PHE A 158 -10.39 -7.52 12.57
C PHE A 158 -9.15 -8.27 12.12
N TYR A 159 -8.97 -8.34 10.79
CA TYR A 159 -7.63 -8.50 10.23
C TYR A 159 -6.76 -7.30 10.64
N SER A 160 -5.65 -7.51 11.34
CA SER A 160 -4.88 -6.38 11.87
C SER A 160 -3.37 -6.60 11.89
N THR A 161 -2.65 -5.55 11.48
CA THR A 161 -1.20 -5.41 11.67
C THR A 161 -0.86 -4.45 12.81
N ALA A 162 -1.88 -3.91 13.51
CA ALA A 162 -1.70 -2.90 14.55
C ALA A 162 -1.63 -3.52 15.94
N SER A 163 -0.60 -3.12 16.71
CA SER A 163 -0.35 -3.58 18.10
C SER A 163 -1.10 -2.80 19.18
N VAL A 164 -1.91 -1.83 18.78
CA VAL A 164 -2.60 -0.91 19.69
C VAL A 164 -4.11 -1.06 19.58
N ASP A 165 -4.80 -0.85 20.71
CA ASP A 165 -6.25 -0.77 20.75
C ASP A 165 -6.73 0.54 20.09
N ALA A 166 -7.26 0.43 18.86
CA ALA A 166 -7.74 1.57 18.09
C ALA A 166 -9.00 2.22 18.72
N TYR A 167 -9.71 1.50 19.59
CA TYR A 167 -11.00 1.91 20.17
C TYR A 167 -10.97 1.98 21.71
N SER A 168 -9.78 2.11 22.31
CA SER A 168 -9.57 2.20 23.77
C SER A 168 -10.37 3.30 24.45
N ASN A 169 -10.77 4.33 23.70
CA ASN A 169 -11.57 5.46 24.23
C ASN A 169 -13.09 5.20 24.21
N ILE A 170 -13.54 4.07 23.66
CA ILE A 170 -14.96 3.72 23.60
C ILE A 170 -15.34 2.98 24.87
N LYS A 171 -16.12 3.61 25.74
CA LYS A 171 -16.48 3.07 27.06
C LYS A 171 -17.32 1.79 27.03
N CYS A 172 -18.11 1.59 25.96
CA CYS A 172 -18.91 0.39 25.81
C CYS A 172 -18.12 -0.83 25.36
N LEU A 173 -16.80 -0.71 25.17
CA LEU A 173 -15.94 -1.79 24.70
C LEU A 173 -14.89 -2.20 25.73
N SER A 174 -14.61 -3.50 25.74
CA SER A 174 -13.41 -4.09 26.33
C SER A 174 -12.60 -4.74 25.22
N CYS A 175 -11.27 -4.63 25.24
CA CYS A 175 -10.39 -5.17 24.22
C CYS A 175 -9.26 -6.00 24.83
N VAL A 176 -8.93 -7.10 24.15
CA VAL A 176 -7.69 -7.86 24.34
C VAL A 176 -7.01 -7.99 23.00
N ILE A 177 -5.73 -7.63 22.94
CA ILE A 177 -4.93 -7.75 21.71
C ILE A 177 -3.96 -8.92 21.87
N HIS A 178 -4.08 -9.90 20.99
CA HIS A 178 -3.16 -11.04 20.92
C HIS A 178 -2.14 -10.79 19.83
N LYS A 179 -0.88 -11.10 20.12
CA LYS A 179 0.22 -11.05 19.16
C LYS A 179 0.41 -12.43 18.52
N TYR A 180 0.63 -12.46 17.22
CA TYR A 180 0.97 -13.65 16.46
C TYR A 180 2.21 -13.40 15.61
N ASN A 181 3.22 -14.27 15.73
CA ASN A 181 4.42 -14.20 14.91
C ASN A 181 4.21 -15.01 13.64
N ILE A 182 4.48 -14.39 12.50
CA ILE A 182 4.34 -15.00 11.17
C ILE A 182 5.35 -14.39 10.22
N ASP A 183 5.95 -15.22 9.38
CA ASP A 183 6.85 -14.74 8.34
C ASP A 183 6.05 -14.22 7.14
N ILE A 184 5.90 -12.89 7.07
CA ILE A 184 5.22 -12.23 5.96
C ILE A 184 6.15 -12.22 4.75
N PRO A 185 5.75 -12.76 3.59
CA PRO A 185 6.58 -12.77 2.40
C PRO A 185 6.95 -11.34 1.98
N LYS A 186 8.22 -11.13 1.61
CA LYS A 186 8.72 -9.81 1.19
C LYS A 186 8.00 -9.24 -0.05
N TYR A 187 7.36 -10.10 -0.85
CA TYR A 187 6.58 -9.72 -2.02
C TYR A 187 5.11 -9.40 -1.70
N CYS A 188 4.67 -9.53 -0.47
CA CYS A 188 3.38 -9.02 -0.03
C CYS A 188 3.38 -7.49 -0.08
N ASN A 189 2.36 -6.88 -0.71
CA ASN A 189 2.32 -5.43 -0.89
C ASN A 189 1.48 -4.67 0.15
N TYR A 190 0.71 -5.37 0.99
CA TYR A 190 -0.18 -4.79 1.99
C TYR A 190 0.19 -5.09 3.45
N ALA A 191 1.04 -6.09 3.71
CA ALA A 191 1.54 -6.41 5.05
C ALA A 191 3.07 -6.54 5.05
N ARG A 192 3.70 -6.18 6.15
CA ARG A 192 5.16 -6.24 6.31
C ARG A 192 5.54 -6.62 7.75
N GLY A 193 6.74 -7.17 7.90
CA GLY A 193 7.27 -7.53 9.21
C GLY A 193 7.10 -9.01 9.52
N THR A 194 7.15 -9.35 10.79
CA THR A 194 7.09 -10.72 11.31
C THR A 194 6.01 -10.89 12.37
N GLU A 195 5.12 -9.92 12.47
CA GLU A 195 4.10 -9.86 13.52
C GLU A 195 2.76 -9.41 12.95
N MET A 196 1.70 -10.11 13.37
CA MET A 196 0.32 -9.76 13.17
C MET A 196 -0.39 -9.70 14.52
N TYR A 197 -1.52 -9.04 14.59
CA TYR A 197 -2.25 -8.85 15.85
C TYR A 197 -3.71 -9.22 15.67
N VAL A 198 -4.30 -9.78 16.73
CA VAL A 198 -5.71 -10.16 16.76
C VAL A 198 -6.39 -9.38 17.89
N PRO A 199 -7.01 -8.23 17.60
CA PRO A 199 -7.80 -7.49 18.55
C PRO A 199 -9.15 -8.18 18.72
N VAL A 200 -9.51 -8.51 19.97
CA VAL A 200 -10.82 -9.08 20.32
C VAL A 200 -11.57 -8.07 21.18
N TYR A 201 -12.59 -7.49 20.62
CA TYR A 201 -13.48 -6.55 21.30
C TYR A 201 -14.73 -7.24 21.80
N ILE A 202 -15.20 -6.81 22.98
CA ILE A 202 -16.46 -7.27 23.57
C ILE A 202 -17.29 -6.04 23.93
N LYS A 203 -18.53 -6.00 23.49
CA LYS A 203 -19.48 -4.96 23.90
C LYS A 203 -19.91 -5.23 25.33
N ILE A 204 -19.57 -4.33 26.26
CA ILE A 204 -19.81 -4.48 27.71
C ILE A 204 -20.96 -3.62 28.23
N SER A 205 -21.44 -2.67 27.45
CA SER A 205 -22.60 -1.83 27.79
C SER A 205 -23.30 -1.30 26.54
N ASP A 206 -24.50 -0.74 26.69
CA ASP A 206 -25.23 -0.03 25.65
C ASP A 206 -25.04 1.50 25.72
N ASP A 207 -24.09 1.98 26.51
CA ASP A 207 -23.71 3.37 26.55
C ASP A 207 -22.86 3.73 25.32
N ILE A 208 -23.52 4.23 24.29
CA ILE A 208 -22.92 4.63 23.01
C ILE A 208 -22.89 6.15 22.80
N ASP A 209 -23.20 6.94 23.83
CA ASP A 209 -23.32 8.40 23.72
C ASP A 209 -22.03 9.11 23.36
N ASP A 210 -20.89 8.46 23.59
CA ASP A 210 -19.56 8.98 23.28
C ASP A 210 -18.96 8.47 21.97
N LEU A 211 -19.65 7.57 21.25
CA LEU A 211 -19.13 6.97 19.99
C LEU A 211 -18.73 8.04 18.98
N GLU A 212 -19.60 9.01 18.71
CA GLU A 212 -19.35 10.06 17.72
C GLU A 212 -18.22 11.01 18.12
N LYS A 213 -17.91 11.11 19.43
CA LYS A 213 -16.81 11.93 19.94
C LYS A 213 -15.47 11.21 19.93
N ASN A 214 -15.47 9.90 20.09
CA ASN A 214 -14.28 9.07 20.29
C ASN A 214 -13.83 8.33 19.03
N ILE A 215 -14.73 8.14 18.05
CA ILE A 215 -14.39 7.77 16.67
C ILE A 215 -14.27 9.09 15.88
N VAL A 216 -13.48 10.02 16.40
CA VAL A 216 -13.36 11.38 15.87
C VAL A 216 -12.43 11.42 14.67
N GLY A 217 -12.92 12.01 13.64
CA GLY A 217 -12.22 12.41 12.42
C GLY A 217 -12.90 11.96 11.16
N TYR A 218 -14.02 11.27 11.25
CA TYR A 218 -14.77 10.84 10.09
C TYR A 218 -15.83 11.88 9.70
N ASP A 219 -15.44 12.81 8.85
CA ASP A 219 -16.36 13.64 8.08
C ASP A 219 -16.54 12.97 6.72
N VAL A 220 -17.63 12.21 6.58
CA VAL A 220 -17.99 11.46 5.35
C VAL A 220 -17.94 12.36 4.12
N GLU A 221 -18.38 13.62 4.25
CA GLU A 221 -18.40 14.56 3.12
C GLU A 221 -17.00 15.09 2.81
N LYS A 222 -16.18 15.40 3.82
CA LYS A 222 -14.77 15.79 3.61
C LYS A 222 -13.94 14.66 3.00
N THR A 223 -14.24 13.43 3.36
CA THR A 223 -13.52 12.27 2.83
C THR A 223 -13.94 11.94 1.42
N LYS A 224 -15.25 11.98 1.13
CA LYS A 224 -15.75 11.88 -0.24
C LYS A 224 -15.19 12.99 -1.12
N GLU A 225 -15.06 14.20 -0.59
CA GLU A 225 -14.50 15.34 -1.30
C GLU A 225 -12.98 15.22 -1.46
N ALA A 226 -12.25 14.74 -0.45
CA ALA A 226 -10.82 14.45 -0.55
C ALA A 226 -10.54 13.33 -1.56
N TYR A 227 -11.32 12.26 -1.53
CA TYR A 227 -11.25 11.17 -2.51
C TYR A 227 -11.62 11.63 -3.93
N LYS A 228 -12.71 12.41 -4.06
CA LYS A 228 -13.10 13.01 -5.33
C LYS A 228 -11.99 13.91 -5.88
N ASN A 229 -11.39 14.74 -5.04
CA ASN A 229 -10.28 15.62 -5.40
C ASN A 229 -9.02 14.83 -5.78
N GLN A 230 -8.74 13.72 -5.10
CA GLN A 230 -7.63 12.83 -5.41
C GLN A 230 -7.87 12.07 -6.72
N LEU A 231 -9.09 11.59 -6.93
CA LEU A 231 -9.52 10.93 -8.18
C LEU A 231 -9.55 11.93 -9.36
N GLU A 232 -9.99 13.16 -9.15
CA GLU A 232 -9.92 14.22 -10.15
C GLU A 232 -8.49 14.60 -10.49
N LYS A 233 -7.61 14.69 -9.50
CA LYS A 233 -6.17 14.88 -9.70
C LYS A 233 -5.56 13.73 -10.49
N TYR A 234 -5.90 12.49 -10.15
CA TYR A 234 -5.45 11.29 -10.85
C TYR A 234 -6.01 11.23 -12.28
N ASN A 235 -7.30 11.45 -12.48
CA ASN A 235 -7.95 11.46 -13.80
C ASN A 235 -7.48 12.63 -14.66
N ASN A 236 -7.24 13.79 -14.08
CA ASN A 236 -6.62 14.92 -14.77
C ASN A 236 -5.16 14.63 -15.11
N TYR A 237 -4.43 13.95 -14.25
CA TYR A 237 -3.10 13.46 -14.53
C TYR A 237 -3.10 12.43 -15.67
N VAL A 238 -3.99 11.42 -15.64
CA VAL A 238 -4.11 10.39 -16.69
C VAL A 238 -4.63 10.95 -18.01
N SER A 239 -5.60 11.87 -17.99
CA SER A 239 -6.20 12.44 -19.20
C SER A 239 -5.34 13.54 -19.85
N ASN A 240 -4.57 14.29 -19.06
CA ASN A 240 -3.68 15.34 -19.56
C ASN A 240 -2.26 14.83 -19.87
N ASN A 241 -1.89 13.70 -19.33
CA ASN A 241 -0.59 13.05 -19.57
C ASN A 241 -0.76 11.82 -20.49
N LYS A 242 -0.81 12.07 -21.77
CA LYS A 242 -0.28 11.09 -22.74
C LYS A 242 1.26 11.05 -22.62
N GLY A 243 1.78 10.90 -21.42
CA GLY A 243 3.17 10.99 -21.03
C GLY A 243 3.81 12.38 -21.27
N PRO A 244 4.77 12.82 -20.49
CA PRO A 244 5.55 14.00 -20.80
C PRO A 244 6.14 13.86 -22.20
N LYS A 245 6.09 14.95 -22.99
CA LYS A 245 6.69 14.96 -24.34
C LYS A 245 8.19 14.67 -24.31
N GLY A 246 8.85 14.90 -23.19
CA GLY A 246 10.24 14.50 -22.91
C GLY A 246 10.30 13.52 -21.74
N GLN A 247 11.27 12.61 -21.76
CA GLN A 247 11.51 11.63 -20.69
C GLN A 247 12.79 11.94 -19.93
N LEU A 248 13.66 12.78 -20.51
CA LEU A 248 14.99 13.07 -20.02
C LEU A 248 15.41 14.49 -20.39
N ILE A 249 15.92 15.24 -19.43
CA ILE A 249 16.48 16.58 -19.60
C ILE A 249 17.89 16.57 -19.01
N VAL A 250 18.87 16.99 -19.78
CA VAL A 250 20.28 17.07 -19.36
C VAL A 250 20.73 18.52 -19.41
N VAL A 251 21.26 19.02 -18.29
CA VAL A 251 21.74 20.39 -18.14
C VAL A 251 23.19 20.36 -17.68
N ASP A 252 24.12 20.78 -18.53
CA ASP A 252 25.53 20.93 -18.15
C ASP A 252 25.78 22.28 -17.48
N ASN A 253 26.81 22.34 -16.61
CA ASN A 253 27.19 23.55 -15.87
C ASN A 253 26.05 24.12 -15.01
N PHE A 254 25.33 23.23 -14.30
CA PHE A 254 24.15 23.59 -13.53
C PHE A 254 24.42 24.59 -12.40
N TYR A 255 25.44 24.32 -11.58
CA TYR A 255 25.87 25.26 -10.54
C TYR A 255 26.91 26.24 -11.09
N ASN A 256 26.76 27.53 -10.81
CA ASN A 256 27.77 28.54 -11.17
C ASN A 256 29.12 28.26 -10.51
N ASN A 257 29.10 27.80 -9.26
CA ASN A 257 30.29 27.53 -8.42
C ASN A 257 30.28 26.08 -7.95
N ALA A 258 30.23 25.12 -8.87
CA ALA A 258 30.06 23.70 -8.57
C ALA A 258 31.13 23.13 -7.61
N MET A 259 32.39 23.56 -7.74
CA MET A 259 33.46 23.10 -6.86
C MET A 259 33.34 23.67 -5.43
N GLU A 260 32.92 24.89 -5.28
CA GLU A 260 32.63 25.50 -3.97
C GLU A 260 31.43 24.82 -3.32
N THR A 261 30.36 24.59 -4.10
CA THR A 261 29.19 23.84 -3.65
C THR A 261 29.60 22.45 -3.15
N ARG A 262 30.41 21.73 -3.93
CA ARG A 262 30.90 20.41 -3.53
C ARG A 262 31.75 20.48 -2.25
N ASN A 263 32.68 21.40 -2.16
CA ASN A 263 33.53 21.54 -0.99
C ASN A 263 32.70 21.88 0.26
N TYR A 264 31.73 22.76 0.15
CA TYR A 264 30.81 23.05 1.23
C TYR A 264 30.02 21.80 1.66
N ILE A 265 29.45 21.04 0.72
CA ILE A 265 28.69 19.84 1.01
C ILE A 265 29.51 18.77 1.70
N LEU A 266 30.78 18.59 1.32
CA LEU A 266 31.68 17.64 1.98
C LEU A 266 32.01 17.98 3.45
N THR A 267 31.73 19.19 3.89
CA THR A 267 31.84 19.57 5.32
C THR A 267 30.56 19.26 6.11
N GLN A 268 29.47 18.88 5.44
CA GLN A 268 28.18 18.63 6.07
C GLN A 268 28.08 17.19 6.58
N GLU A 269 27.09 16.96 7.44
CA GLU A 269 26.83 15.63 7.99
C GLU A 269 26.03 14.77 7.02
N PHE A 270 26.52 13.57 6.73
CA PHE A 270 25.84 12.53 5.96
C PHE A 270 25.30 11.47 6.92
N LYS A 271 24.19 11.78 7.58
CA LYS A 271 23.59 10.91 8.63
C LYS A 271 22.28 10.27 8.24
N VAL A 272 21.64 10.78 7.19
CA VAL A 272 20.34 10.26 6.74
C VAL A 272 20.57 8.93 6.04
N ARG A 273 19.89 7.89 6.52
CA ARG A 273 19.94 6.54 5.96
C ARG A 273 18.55 6.15 5.47
N GLY A 274 18.49 5.37 4.41
CA GLY A 274 17.24 4.92 3.82
C GLY A 274 17.48 3.77 2.84
N ASN A 275 16.47 3.45 2.05
CA ASN A 275 16.55 2.42 1.01
C ASN A 275 17.25 2.97 -0.26
N TYR A 276 18.51 3.33 -0.14
CA TYR A 276 19.39 3.80 -1.22
C TYR A 276 20.84 3.49 -0.85
N PRO A 277 21.78 3.38 -1.81
CA PRO A 277 23.18 3.17 -1.52
C PRO A 277 23.79 4.41 -0.84
N GLY A 278 24.68 4.18 0.13
CA GLY A 278 25.43 5.23 0.80
C GLY A 278 24.66 6.00 1.87
N GLN A 279 25.03 7.24 2.03
CA GLN A 279 24.48 8.14 3.05
C GLN A 279 24.06 9.46 2.42
N ARG A 280 23.06 10.11 2.98
CA ARG A 280 22.56 11.43 2.53
C ARG A 280 22.72 12.48 3.61
N THR A 281 22.83 13.72 3.16
CA THR A 281 22.64 14.89 4.01
C THR A 281 21.14 15.09 4.29
N ARG A 282 20.82 15.99 5.18
CA ARG A 282 19.49 16.60 5.20
C ARG A 282 19.19 17.28 3.85
N SER A 283 17.95 17.61 3.60
CA SER A 283 17.55 18.41 2.44
C SER A 283 18.15 19.81 2.47
N TYR A 284 18.65 20.25 1.32
CA TYR A 284 19.07 21.63 1.01
C TYR A 284 18.17 22.25 -0.07
N ALA A 285 16.99 21.71 -0.29
CA ALA A 285 16.01 22.25 -1.21
C ALA A 285 15.58 23.64 -0.75
N THR A 286 15.57 24.61 -1.67
CA THR A 286 15.10 25.97 -1.47
C THR A 286 14.11 26.35 -2.59
N ILE A 287 13.39 27.44 -2.39
CA ILE A 287 12.49 27.99 -3.42
C ILE A 287 13.28 28.50 -4.63
N GLU A 288 14.49 29.06 -4.40
CA GLU A 288 15.38 29.49 -5.49
C GLU A 288 15.77 28.31 -6.36
N LEU A 289 16.17 27.18 -5.74
CA LEU A 289 16.52 25.96 -6.45
C LEU A 289 15.31 25.41 -7.24
N LYS A 290 14.12 25.40 -6.63
CA LYS A 290 12.86 25.08 -7.31
C LYS A 290 12.68 25.91 -8.58
N ASN A 291 12.78 27.24 -8.45
CA ASN A 291 12.56 28.17 -9.56
C ASN A 291 13.59 27.98 -10.70
N ILE A 292 14.83 27.59 -10.35
CA ILE A 292 15.84 27.28 -11.36
C ILE A 292 15.49 25.99 -12.09
N ILE A 293 15.15 24.91 -11.37
CA ILE A 293 14.79 23.61 -11.97
C ILE A 293 13.51 23.72 -12.78
N GLU A 294 12.52 24.46 -12.28
CA GLU A 294 11.24 24.67 -12.96
C GLU A 294 11.39 25.23 -14.37
N LYS A 295 12.37 26.12 -14.61
CA LYS A 295 12.64 26.66 -15.95
C LYS A 295 12.99 25.58 -16.99
N TYR A 296 13.62 24.49 -16.56
CA TYR A 296 13.98 23.38 -17.44
C TYR A 296 12.82 22.39 -17.62
N ILE A 297 12.00 22.21 -16.60
CA ILE A 297 10.94 21.19 -16.60
C ILE A 297 9.60 21.71 -17.11
N GLU A 298 9.31 23.01 -16.90
CA GLU A 298 8.03 23.63 -17.27
C GLU A 298 7.68 23.47 -18.76
N PRO A 299 8.60 23.61 -19.73
CA PRO A 299 8.29 23.42 -21.14
C PRO A 299 7.88 21.99 -21.52
N VAL A 300 8.22 21.02 -20.68
CA VAL A 300 8.03 19.57 -20.91
C VAL A 300 6.85 19.03 -20.13
N ALA A 301 6.71 19.43 -18.86
CA ALA A 301 5.78 18.84 -17.90
C ALA A 301 4.94 19.87 -17.12
N GLY A 302 5.09 21.16 -17.36
CA GLY A 302 4.42 22.21 -16.59
C GLY A 302 5.13 22.55 -15.29
N LYS A 303 4.46 23.35 -14.47
CA LYS A 303 5.04 23.84 -13.21
C LYS A 303 5.20 22.75 -12.17
N ILE A 304 6.22 22.93 -11.32
CA ILE A 304 6.45 22.05 -10.16
C ILE A 304 5.38 22.34 -9.11
N THR A 305 4.49 21.39 -8.89
CA THR A 305 3.35 21.53 -7.96
C THR A 305 3.67 21.08 -6.54
N ASP A 306 4.66 20.18 -6.38
CA ASP A 306 5.12 19.68 -5.09
C ASP A 306 6.64 19.80 -4.98
N TRP A 307 7.13 20.43 -3.90
CA TRP A 307 8.53 20.70 -3.66
C TRP A 307 8.82 20.63 -2.16
N PRO A 308 8.99 19.42 -1.60
CA PRO A 308 9.31 19.28 -0.18
C PRO A 308 10.64 19.95 0.17
N MET A 309 10.67 20.69 1.25
CA MET A 309 11.87 21.32 1.81
C MET A 309 12.14 20.77 3.21
N HIS A 310 13.36 20.98 3.71
CA HIS A 310 13.73 20.52 5.04
C HIS A 310 12.72 20.98 6.11
N LYS A 311 12.30 20.01 6.92
CA LYS A 311 11.46 20.23 8.10
C LYS A 311 12.05 19.41 9.24
N GLU A 312 12.13 20.01 10.42
CA GLU A 312 12.70 19.34 11.59
C GLU A 312 11.89 18.11 11.97
N GLY A 313 12.57 16.97 12.16
CA GLY A 313 11.96 15.69 12.49
C GLY A 313 11.39 14.92 11.28
N GLU A 314 11.54 15.42 10.05
CA GLU A 314 11.11 14.74 8.83
C GLU A 314 12.30 14.41 7.91
N ASP A 315 12.33 13.19 7.37
CA ASP A 315 13.29 12.77 6.36
C ASP A 315 12.83 13.24 4.97
N VAL A 316 13.33 14.39 4.54
CA VAL A 316 13.09 14.96 3.22
C VAL A 316 14.28 14.67 2.31
N TYR A 317 14.06 13.94 1.22
CA TYR A 317 15.12 13.55 0.28
C TYR A 317 15.30 14.53 -0.87
N ASN A 318 14.31 15.37 -1.17
CA ASN A 318 14.43 16.41 -2.19
C ASN A 318 15.57 17.37 -1.84
N GLY A 319 16.50 17.57 -2.79
CA GLY A 319 17.68 18.43 -2.58
C GLY A 319 18.70 17.90 -1.57
N ALA A 320 18.64 16.63 -1.18
CA ALA A 320 19.67 15.99 -0.37
C ALA A 320 20.89 15.62 -1.24
N PHE A 321 22.10 15.77 -0.68
CA PHE A 321 23.33 15.30 -1.31
C PHE A 321 23.63 13.89 -0.83
N GLN A 322 24.07 13.05 -1.76
CA GLN A 322 24.36 11.64 -1.50
C GLN A 322 25.86 11.37 -1.65
N TYR A 323 26.39 10.62 -0.71
CA TYR A 323 27.74 10.08 -0.77
C TYR A 323 27.68 8.56 -0.87
N THR A 324 28.26 8.01 -1.92
CA THR A 324 28.38 6.56 -2.16
C THR A 324 29.84 6.19 -2.37
N THR A 325 30.17 4.93 -2.09
CA THR A 325 31.48 4.35 -2.35
C THR A 325 31.34 3.14 -3.26
N SER A 326 32.43 2.69 -3.88
CA SER A 326 32.47 1.48 -4.72
C SER A 326 32.10 0.17 -3.97
N ARG A 327 31.90 0.23 -2.66
CA ARG A 327 31.50 -0.93 -1.85
C ARG A 327 29.99 -1.09 -1.76
N GLU A 328 29.22 -0.07 -2.16
CA GLU A 328 27.78 -0.03 -2.06
C GLU A 328 27.18 -0.44 -3.39
N ARG A 329 26.31 -1.44 -3.34
CA ARG A 329 25.64 -1.92 -4.55
C ARG A 329 24.44 -1.04 -4.87
N SER A 330 24.35 -0.65 -6.12
CA SER A 330 23.14 -0.09 -6.70
C SER A 330 22.23 -1.19 -7.22
N TRP A 331 21.00 -0.85 -7.48
CA TRP A 331 20.00 -1.75 -8.07
C TRP A 331 19.04 -0.98 -8.98
N ILE A 332 18.44 -1.69 -9.92
CA ILE A 332 17.43 -1.09 -10.79
C ILE A 332 16.16 -0.84 -9.98
N HIS A 333 15.65 0.38 -10.03
CA HIS A 333 14.43 0.81 -9.35
C HIS A 333 13.71 1.91 -10.15
N ASN A 334 12.64 2.41 -9.60
CA ASN A 334 11.96 3.64 -9.98
C ASN A 334 11.60 4.43 -8.73
N ASP A 335 11.38 5.73 -8.90
CA ASP A 335 11.02 6.66 -7.82
C ASP A 335 9.54 7.05 -7.90
N GLY A 336 8.66 6.07 -8.11
CA GLY A 336 7.24 6.21 -8.45
C GLY A 336 6.36 7.03 -7.49
N PHE A 337 6.94 7.62 -6.44
CA PHE A 337 6.24 8.56 -5.55
C PHE A 337 6.20 9.99 -6.11
N ASN A 338 7.04 10.31 -7.08
CA ASN A 338 7.13 11.60 -7.73
C ASN A 338 6.98 11.42 -9.24
N ASN A 339 6.61 12.47 -9.95
CA ASN A 339 6.55 12.40 -11.41
C ASN A 339 7.92 12.58 -12.08
N TRP A 340 8.82 13.31 -11.40
CA TRP A 340 10.15 13.60 -11.87
C TRP A 340 11.17 13.41 -10.76
N ALA A 341 12.32 12.87 -11.13
CA ALA A 341 13.50 12.77 -10.29
C ALA A 341 14.67 13.53 -10.93
N ALA A 342 15.61 13.94 -10.11
CA ALA A 342 16.79 14.64 -10.60
C ALA A 342 18.04 14.24 -9.84
N VAL A 343 19.16 14.15 -10.56
CA VAL A 343 20.50 13.90 -10.01
C VAL A 343 21.49 14.92 -10.58
N CYS A 344 22.26 15.56 -9.73
CA CYS A 344 23.38 16.41 -10.15
C CYS A 344 24.71 15.77 -9.76
N TYR A 345 25.58 15.52 -10.74
CA TYR A 345 26.86 14.89 -10.51
C TYR A 345 27.89 15.92 -10.04
N LEU A 346 28.46 15.70 -8.86
CA LEU A 346 29.46 16.60 -8.25
C LEU A 346 30.80 15.92 -7.96
N THR A 347 31.08 14.76 -8.57
CA THR A 347 32.36 14.07 -8.47
C THR A 347 33.27 14.49 -9.62
N PRO A 348 34.36 15.23 -9.35
CA PRO A 348 35.32 15.58 -10.40
C PRO A 348 36.01 14.33 -10.95
N ASN A 349 36.23 14.29 -12.25
CA ASN A 349 36.98 13.22 -12.92
C ASN A 349 36.39 11.81 -12.72
N ALA A 350 35.10 11.73 -12.45
CA ALA A 350 34.42 10.44 -12.41
C ALA A 350 34.46 9.76 -13.80
N PRO A 351 34.50 8.43 -13.87
CA PRO A 351 34.33 7.74 -15.13
C PRO A 351 32.99 8.14 -15.78
N VAL A 352 33.01 8.53 -17.06
CA VAL A 352 31.76 8.94 -17.76
C VAL A 352 30.73 7.81 -17.73
N THR A 353 31.18 6.56 -17.68
CA THR A 353 30.32 5.38 -17.62
C THR A 353 29.62 5.21 -16.27
N SER A 354 30.07 5.89 -15.21
CA SER A 354 29.48 5.81 -13.86
C SER A 354 28.27 6.75 -13.65
N GLY A 355 27.49 6.99 -14.66
CA GLY A 355 26.33 7.88 -14.61
C GLY A 355 25.02 7.19 -14.22
N THR A 356 23.94 7.59 -14.89
CA THR A 356 22.62 6.98 -14.69
C THR A 356 22.22 6.18 -15.94
N GLY A 357 22.01 4.88 -15.76
CA GLY A 357 21.47 4.00 -16.80
C GLY A 357 19.96 3.88 -16.69
N PHE A 358 19.29 3.83 -17.84
CA PHE A 358 17.85 3.59 -17.98
C PHE A 358 17.64 2.23 -18.62
N TYR A 359 16.68 1.47 -18.10
CA TYR A 359 16.52 0.07 -18.45
C TYR A 359 15.11 -0.25 -18.90
N LYS A 360 14.99 -1.30 -19.71
CA LYS A 360 13.74 -2.02 -19.90
C LYS A 360 13.88 -3.46 -19.40
N PHE A 361 12.80 -3.97 -18.86
CA PHE A 361 12.71 -5.36 -18.44
C PHE A 361 12.63 -6.28 -19.66
N TYR A 362 12.95 -7.56 -19.52
CA TYR A 362 13.03 -8.53 -20.61
C TYR A 362 11.74 -8.63 -21.44
N ASP A 363 10.59 -8.28 -20.88
CA ASP A 363 9.30 -8.29 -21.55
C ASP A 363 8.99 -6.98 -22.33
N GLY A 364 9.92 -6.04 -22.32
CA GLY A 364 9.83 -4.76 -23.01
C GLY A 364 9.37 -3.60 -22.14
N THR A 365 8.93 -3.84 -20.88
CA THR A 365 8.46 -2.81 -19.95
C THR A 365 9.59 -1.84 -19.60
N ARG A 366 9.39 -0.52 -19.80
CA ARG A 366 10.39 0.53 -19.55
C ARG A 366 10.18 1.30 -18.28
N ASN A 367 8.95 1.30 -17.77
CA ASN A 367 8.58 2.06 -16.57
C ASN A 367 7.48 1.33 -15.80
N CYS A 368 7.28 1.73 -14.55
CA CYS A 368 6.32 1.07 -13.68
C CYS A 368 4.84 1.28 -14.09
N LEU A 369 4.54 2.28 -14.92
CA LEU A 369 3.19 2.50 -15.43
C LEU A 369 2.85 1.52 -16.58
N GLU A 370 3.84 1.16 -17.41
CA GLU A 370 3.69 0.17 -18.48
C GLU A 370 3.58 -1.26 -17.93
N SER A 371 3.99 -1.50 -16.70
CA SER A 371 3.93 -2.83 -16.08
C SER A 371 2.50 -3.33 -15.84
N GLU A 372 1.47 -2.52 -16.19
CA GLU A 372 0.03 -2.84 -16.16
C GLU A 372 -0.38 -3.74 -14.99
N GLY A 373 -0.01 -3.31 -13.76
CA GLY A 373 -0.41 -4.00 -12.54
C GLY A 373 0.35 -5.28 -12.21
N ARG A 374 1.39 -5.64 -12.97
CA ARG A 374 2.45 -6.41 -12.32
C ARG A 374 3.06 -5.48 -11.29
N GLY A 375 2.91 -5.82 -10.03
CA GLY A 375 3.42 -4.98 -8.99
C GLY A 375 4.84 -4.58 -9.36
N ASN A 376 5.05 -3.29 -9.63
CA ASN A 376 6.38 -2.74 -9.81
C ASN A 376 7.37 -3.32 -8.80
N LYS A 377 6.88 -3.58 -7.60
CA LYS A 377 7.57 -4.25 -6.51
C LYS A 377 7.98 -5.69 -6.87
N GLU A 378 7.13 -6.47 -7.56
CA GLU A 378 7.46 -7.84 -7.96
C GLU A 378 8.64 -7.86 -8.93
N ILE A 379 8.65 -6.99 -9.93
CA ILE A 379 9.76 -6.88 -10.88
C ILE A 379 11.02 -6.44 -10.14
N ILE A 380 10.92 -5.40 -9.30
CA ILE A 380 12.06 -4.83 -8.58
C ILE A 380 12.61 -5.79 -7.53
N ASP A 381 11.77 -6.35 -6.66
CA ASP A 381 12.25 -7.22 -5.56
C ASP A 381 12.94 -8.49 -6.08
N LYS A 382 12.48 -9.03 -7.23
CA LYS A 382 13.03 -10.28 -7.80
C LYS A 382 14.17 -10.08 -8.77
N ALA A 383 14.17 -8.97 -9.50
CA ALA A 383 15.04 -8.81 -10.64
C ALA A 383 15.92 -7.56 -10.58
N SER A 384 15.76 -6.71 -9.56
CA SER A 384 16.50 -5.43 -9.48
C SER A 384 18.02 -5.55 -9.55
N GLN A 385 18.57 -6.69 -9.19
CA GLN A 385 20.00 -7.01 -9.22
C GLN A 385 20.37 -8.07 -10.26
N ASP A 386 19.40 -8.69 -10.92
CA ASP A 386 19.62 -9.69 -11.96
C ASP A 386 19.70 -9.03 -13.34
N MET A 387 20.87 -8.56 -13.70
CA MET A 387 21.12 -7.84 -14.95
C MET A 387 20.82 -8.67 -16.20
N THR A 388 20.65 -9.99 -16.09
CA THR A 388 20.26 -10.83 -17.23
C THR A 388 18.82 -10.58 -17.68
N LYS A 389 18.00 -9.98 -16.80
CA LYS A 389 16.60 -9.66 -17.07
C LYS A 389 16.38 -8.22 -17.56
N TRP A 390 17.44 -7.44 -17.65
CA TRP A 390 17.36 -6.04 -18.00
C TRP A 390 18.19 -5.72 -19.23
N GLN A 391 17.67 -4.86 -20.07
CA GLN A 391 18.39 -4.28 -21.18
C GLN A 391 18.60 -2.79 -20.93
N LEU A 392 19.85 -2.33 -20.94
CA LEU A 392 20.17 -0.91 -20.97
C LEU A 392 19.62 -0.31 -22.26
N VAL A 393 18.80 0.74 -22.14
CA VAL A 393 18.17 1.41 -23.30
C VAL A 393 18.67 2.83 -23.49
N ASP A 394 19.15 3.46 -22.42
CA ASP A 394 19.75 4.78 -22.46
C ASP A 394 20.71 4.96 -21.30
N GLN A 395 21.64 5.89 -21.43
CA GLN A 395 22.64 6.20 -20.40
C GLN A 395 23.02 7.67 -20.44
N VAL A 396 23.02 8.32 -19.28
CA VAL A 396 23.57 9.67 -19.12
C VAL A 396 24.87 9.58 -18.36
N GLY A 397 25.95 10.03 -18.98
CA GLY A 397 27.30 9.98 -18.39
C GLY A 397 27.46 10.88 -17.19
N ASN A 398 28.29 10.43 -16.23
CA ASN A 398 28.68 11.20 -15.06
C ASN A 398 29.68 12.29 -15.46
N VAL A 399 29.15 13.47 -15.75
CA VAL A 399 29.94 14.66 -16.05
C VAL A 399 29.83 15.62 -14.87
N PHE A 400 30.97 16.09 -14.38
CA PHE A 400 30.94 17.03 -13.26
C PHE A 400 30.07 18.25 -13.54
N ASN A 401 29.22 18.60 -12.58
CA ASN A 401 28.25 19.69 -12.67
C ASN A 401 27.13 19.51 -13.73
N ARG A 402 26.82 18.26 -14.06
CA ARG A 402 25.67 17.90 -14.92
C ARG A 402 24.47 17.58 -14.04
N LEU A 403 23.35 18.26 -14.30
CA LEU A 403 22.04 17.92 -13.78
C LEU A 403 21.29 17.05 -14.80
N VAL A 404 20.76 15.94 -14.34
CA VAL A 404 19.91 15.03 -15.10
C VAL A 404 18.54 15.03 -14.45
N ILE A 405 17.50 15.39 -15.19
CA ILE A 405 16.09 15.36 -14.76
C ILE A 405 15.37 14.34 -15.61
N PHE A 406 14.69 13.39 -15.02
CA PHE A 406 14.05 12.30 -15.73
C PHE A 406 12.70 11.92 -15.15
N ASN A 407 11.88 11.26 -15.98
CA ASN A 407 10.63 10.68 -15.53
C ASN A 407 10.91 9.60 -14.50
N SER A 408 10.45 9.81 -13.26
CA SER A 408 10.74 8.97 -12.09
C SER A 408 10.17 7.56 -12.19
N PHE A 409 9.16 7.35 -13.03
CA PHE A 409 8.58 6.03 -13.29
C PHE A 409 9.48 5.12 -14.14
N ASN A 410 10.45 5.68 -14.86
CA ASN A 410 11.40 4.90 -15.65
C ASN A 410 12.29 4.05 -14.73
N TYR A 411 12.55 2.81 -15.14
CA TYR A 411 13.52 1.96 -14.48
C TYR A 411 14.92 2.49 -14.71
N HIS A 412 15.61 2.77 -13.62
CA HIS A 412 16.95 3.35 -13.66
C HIS A 412 17.85 2.83 -12.53
N MET A 413 19.14 3.06 -12.68
CA MET A 413 20.16 2.70 -11.71
C MET A 413 21.38 3.61 -11.89
N SER A 414 22.05 3.99 -10.79
CA SER A 414 23.40 4.54 -10.89
C SER A 414 24.35 3.45 -11.36
N GLN A 415 25.24 3.79 -12.29
CA GLN A 415 26.27 2.88 -12.83
C GLN A 415 27.59 3.12 -12.13
N ASP A 416 28.32 2.04 -11.88
CA ASP A 416 29.64 2.06 -11.22
C ASP A 416 30.77 2.48 -12.17
#